data_5a3938f6262353f6fb9532176a8e73fa
#
_entry.id   5a3938f6262353f6fb9532176a8e73fa
#
_cell.length_a   1.000
_cell.length_b   1.000
_cell.length_c   1.000
_cell.angle_alpha   90.00
_cell.angle_beta   90.00
_cell.angle_gamma   90.00
#
_symmetry.space_group_name_H-M   'P 1'
#
loop_
_entity.id
_entity.type
_entity.pdbx_description
1 polymer ?
#
loop_
_entity_poly.entity_id
_entity_poly.type
_entity_poly.pdbx_seq_one_letter_code
_entity_poly.pdbx_strand_id
1 'polypeptide(L)'
;MEKQTQARFLEPWRDLKGKVVMVTGASSGIGLDLCLDLAKAGCKIIAAARRVDRLKSLCNQINAAADDDDDNNRAVAVELDVSANGDAIEAAVKEAWGAFGRIDALVNNAGVRGTVHSPLELTEEECHNTFRTNLTGTWLVSKYVCKFMRDAKQGGSVINISSIAGLNRGQLPGGLAYVSSKGAVNMVTKVMALELGVDKIRVNSISPGLFKSEITQGLIQKEWLNNVAMRTIPLRTHGNSADPALTSVVRYLIHDSSEYVSGNLFIVDAGATLPGVPIFSSL
;
A
#
# COMPACT_ATOMS: atom_id res chain seq x y z
N MET A 1 -22.90 30.98 -14.48
CA MET A 1 -21.54 31.31 -14.00
C MET A 1 -21.14 30.57 -12.72
N GLU A 2 -22.07 30.04 -11.89
CA GLU A 2 -21.74 29.35 -10.62
C GLU A 2 -21.21 27.92 -10.77
N LYS A 3 -21.57 27.17 -11.82
CA LYS A 3 -21.10 25.78 -12.00
C LYS A 3 -19.62 25.64 -12.39
N GLN A 4 -18.98 26.65 -12.97
CA GLN A 4 -17.56 26.63 -13.31
C GLN A 4 -16.65 27.00 -12.14
N THR A 5 -17.17 27.69 -11.12
CA THR A 5 -16.39 28.11 -9.96
C THR A 5 -16.21 26.99 -8.94
N GLN A 6 -17.16 26.05 -8.84
CA GLN A 6 -17.04 24.90 -7.92
C GLN A 6 -16.01 23.84 -8.37
N ALA A 7 -15.77 23.70 -9.67
CA ALA A 7 -14.77 22.72 -10.18
C ALA A 7 -13.31 23.12 -9.85
N ARG A 8 -13.07 24.36 -9.45
CA ARG A 8 -11.72 24.92 -9.19
C ARG A 8 -11.16 24.63 -7.81
N PHE A 9 -11.98 24.09 -6.88
CA PHE A 9 -11.61 23.81 -5.49
C PHE A 9 -11.59 22.31 -5.14
N LEU A 10 -11.74 21.41 -6.11
CA LEU A 10 -11.57 19.98 -5.88
C LEU A 10 -10.08 19.65 -5.98
N GLU A 11 -9.61 18.87 -5.02
CA GLU A 11 -8.23 18.35 -5.05
C GLU A 11 -8.00 17.59 -6.36
N PRO A 12 -6.93 17.90 -7.13
CA PRO A 12 -6.69 17.30 -8.44
C PRO A 12 -6.67 15.78 -8.42
N TRP A 13 -6.19 15.19 -7.33
CA TRP A 13 -6.09 13.74 -7.16
C TRP A 13 -7.42 13.03 -6.86
N ARG A 14 -8.54 13.73 -6.88
CA ARG A 14 -9.87 13.09 -6.86
C ARG A 14 -10.21 12.41 -8.17
N ASP A 15 -9.69 12.92 -9.29
CA ASP A 15 -9.86 12.35 -10.61
C ASP A 15 -8.52 11.76 -11.10
N LEU A 16 -8.49 10.44 -11.21
CA LEU A 16 -7.36 9.67 -11.71
C LEU A 16 -7.74 8.91 -12.99
N LYS A 17 -8.72 9.43 -13.74
CA LYS A 17 -9.20 8.80 -14.97
C LYS A 17 -8.04 8.49 -15.93
N GLY A 18 -8.03 7.25 -16.43
CA GLY A 18 -7.01 6.78 -17.37
C GLY A 18 -5.71 6.27 -16.74
N LYS A 19 -5.50 6.42 -15.43
CA LYS A 19 -4.36 5.81 -14.74
C LYS A 19 -4.61 4.31 -14.52
N VAL A 20 -3.60 3.49 -14.78
CA VAL A 20 -3.61 2.05 -14.51
C VAL A 20 -2.81 1.78 -13.24
N VAL A 21 -3.43 1.17 -12.24
CA VAL A 21 -2.81 0.93 -10.94
C VAL A 21 -2.80 -0.55 -10.61
N MET A 22 -1.60 -1.09 -10.38
CA MET A 22 -1.43 -2.45 -9.86
C MET A 22 -1.33 -2.41 -8.33
N VAL A 23 -2.16 -3.22 -7.64
CA VAL A 23 -2.16 -3.34 -6.18
C VAL A 23 -1.88 -4.78 -5.79
N THR A 24 -0.80 -5.02 -5.04
CA THR A 24 -0.50 -6.35 -4.49
C THR A 24 -1.21 -6.56 -3.15
N GLY A 25 -1.57 -7.82 -2.84
CA GLY A 25 -2.34 -8.13 -1.64
C GLY A 25 -3.77 -7.56 -1.68
N ALA A 26 -4.34 -7.44 -2.89
CA ALA A 26 -5.65 -6.82 -3.14
C ALA A 26 -6.85 -7.65 -2.65
N SER A 27 -6.64 -8.89 -2.20
CA SER A 27 -7.73 -9.82 -1.83
C SER A 27 -8.38 -9.54 -0.47
N SER A 28 -7.88 -8.57 0.32
CA SER A 28 -8.44 -8.19 1.63
C SER A 28 -7.81 -6.91 2.21
N GLY A 29 -8.43 -6.38 3.27
CA GLY A 29 -7.92 -5.29 4.10
C GLY A 29 -7.56 -4.04 3.29
N ILE A 30 -6.43 -3.41 3.61
CA ILE A 30 -5.99 -2.16 2.99
C ILE A 30 -5.92 -2.26 1.46
N GLY A 31 -5.43 -3.38 0.92
CA GLY A 31 -5.32 -3.56 -0.54
C GLY A 31 -6.67 -3.60 -1.25
N LEU A 32 -7.67 -4.23 -0.65
CA LEU A 32 -9.04 -4.26 -1.16
C LEU A 32 -9.66 -2.86 -1.12
N ASP A 33 -9.54 -2.16 0.03
CA ASP A 33 -10.07 -0.80 0.19
C ASP A 33 -9.43 0.16 -0.83
N LEU A 34 -8.11 0.04 -1.07
CA LEU A 34 -7.40 0.81 -2.10
C LEU A 34 -7.93 0.54 -3.51
N CYS A 35 -8.16 -0.73 -3.88
CA CYS A 35 -8.70 -1.06 -5.20
C CYS A 35 -10.09 -0.43 -5.42
N LEU A 36 -10.98 -0.53 -4.43
CA LEU A 36 -12.32 0.05 -4.51
C LEU A 36 -12.29 1.57 -4.60
N ASP A 37 -11.43 2.22 -3.81
CA ASP A 37 -11.31 3.67 -3.78
C ASP A 37 -10.69 4.23 -5.07
N LEU A 38 -9.61 3.61 -5.56
CA LEU A 38 -8.96 4.00 -6.80
C LEU A 38 -9.85 3.79 -8.03
N ALA A 39 -10.65 2.71 -8.04
CA ALA A 39 -11.66 2.50 -9.08
C ALA A 39 -12.71 3.63 -9.09
N LYS A 40 -13.20 4.08 -7.91
CA LYS A 40 -14.09 5.24 -7.80
C LYS A 40 -13.44 6.54 -8.30
N ALA A 41 -12.12 6.66 -8.19
CA ALA A 41 -11.35 7.80 -8.73
C ALA A 41 -11.08 7.70 -10.24
N GLY A 42 -11.61 6.69 -10.94
CA GLY A 42 -11.49 6.53 -12.39
C GLY A 42 -10.28 5.70 -12.85
N CYS A 43 -9.53 5.07 -11.93
CA CYS A 43 -8.41 4.21 -12.31
C CYS A 43 -8.90 2.89 -12.93
N LYS A 44 -8.10 2.34 -13.84
CA LYS A 44 -8.10 0.91 -14.16
C LYS A 44 -7.26 0.16 -13.12
N ILE A 45 -7.78 -0.97 -12.64
CA ILE A 45 -7.20 -1.70 -11.50
C ILE A 45 -6.66 -3.06 -11.96
N ILE A 46 -5.41 -3.33 -11.58
CA ILE A 46 -4.82 -4.67 -11.64
C ILE A 46 -4.74 -5.18 -10.21
N ALA A 47 -5.70 -5.99 -9.82
CA ALA A 47 -5.78 -6.58 -8.50
C ALA A 47 -4.94 -7.86 -8.44
N ALA A 48 -3.85 -7.86 -7.65
CA ALA A 48 -2.91 -8.97 -7.61
C ALA A 48 -2.83 -9.60 -6.21
N ALA A 49 -3.01 -10.92 -6.12
CA ALA A 49 -2.85 -11.70 -4.88
C ALA A 49 -2.91 -13.22 -5.17
N ARG A 50 -2.68 -14.05 -4.14
CA ARG A 50 -2.78 -15.51 -4.21
C ARG A 50 -4.23 -16.03 -4.28
N ARG A 51 -5.16 -15.33 -3.62
CA ARG A 51 -6.58 -15.75 -3.49
C ARG A 51 -7.38 -15.27 -4.69
N VAL A 52 -7.28 -16.00 -5.79
CA VAL A 52 -7.86 -15.65 -7.10
C VAL A 52 -9.37 -15.45 -7.04
N ASP A 53 -10.10 -16.29 -6.30
CA ASP A 53 -11.56 -16.19 -6.20
C ASP A 53 -11.99 -14.85 -5.57
N ARG A 54 -11.26 -14.38 -4.54
CA ARG A 54 -11.52 -13.07 -3.94
C ARG A 54 -11.19 -11.92 -4.90
N LEU A 55 -10.13 -12.07 -5.70
CA LEU A 55 -9.79 -11.08 -6.74
C LEU A 55 -10.86 -11.00 -7.82
N LYS A 56 -11.34 -12.14 -8.29
CA LYS A 56 -12.45 -12.19 -9.27
C LYS A 56 -13.71 -11.51 -8.73
N SER A 57 -14.08 -11.78 -7.48
CA SER A 57 -15.20 -11.11 -6.82
C SER A 57 -15.01 -9.58 -6.75
N LEU A 58 -13.82 -9.11 -6.35
CA LEU A 58 -13.49 -7.69 -6.33
C LEU A 58 -13.57 -7.04 -7.72
N CYS A 59 -12.97 -7.68 -8.73
CA CYS A 59 -13.00 -7.19 -10.10
C CYS A 59 -14.42 -7.13 -10.67
N ASN A 60 -15.23 -8.15 -10.42
CA ASN A 60 -16.65 -8.16 -10.82
C ASN A 60 -17.42 -7.00 -10.17
N GLN A 61 -17.18 -6.74 -8.87
CA GLN A 61 -17.79 -5.61 -8.16
C GLN A 61 -17.39 -4.26 -8.78
N ILE A 62 -16.11 -4.08 -9.13
CA ILE A 62 -15.62 -2.84 -9.76
C ILE A 62 -16.19 -2.69 -11.17
N ASN A 63 -16.18 -3.75 -11.96
CA ASN A 63 -16.66 -3.73 -13.35
C ASN A 63 -18.19 -3.51 -13.42
N ALA A 64 -18.95 -4.08 -12.49
CA ALA A 64 -20.40 -3.88 -12.41
C ALA A 64 -20.81 -2.45 -11.96
N ALA A 65 -19.90 -1.72 -11.30
CA ALA A 65 -20.14 -0.34 -10.89
C ALA A 65 -19.65 0.70 -11.92
N ALA A 66 -19.16 0.25 -13.09
CA ALA A 66 -18.78 1.13 -14.19
C ALA A 66 -20.03 1.69 -14.88
N ASP A 67 -19.99 2.96 -15.29
CA ASP A 67 -21.04 3.55 -16.11
C ASP A 67 -21.02 2.93 -17.52
N ASP A 68 -22.20 2.84 -18.18
CA ASP A 68 -22.36 2.20 -19.50
C ASP A 68 -21.47 2.79 -20.62
N ASP A 69 -20.98 4.01 -20.44
CA ASP A 69 -20.08 4.69 -21.39
C ASP A 69 -18.58 4.34 -21.20
N ASP A 70 -18.21 3.65 -20.11
CA ASP A 70 -16.84 3.23 -19.83
C ASP A 70 -16.64 1.76 -20.27
N ASP A 71 -15.52 1.49 -20.93
CA ASP A 71 -15.07 0.12 -21.28
C ASP A 71 -15.28 -0.82 -20.07
N ASN A 72 -16.15 -1.82 -20.19
CA ASN A 72 -16.57 -2.77 -19.13
C ASN A 72 -15.39 -3.54 -18.47
N ASN A 73 -14.15 -3.25 -18.84
CA ASN A 73 -12.94 -3.89 -18.33
C ASN A 73 -12.10 -2.90 -17.51
N ARG A 74 -12.64 -2.46 -16.36
CA ARG A 74 -11.93 -1.53 -15.46
C ARG A 74 -11.07 -2.21 -14.43
N ALA A 75 -11.30 -3.49 -14.15
CA ALA A 75 -10.50 -4.25 -13.19
C ALA A 75 -10.22 -5.66 -13.68
N VAL A 76 -8.97 -6.10 -13.51
CA VAL A 76 -8.53 -7.46 -13.83
C VAL A 76 -7.85 -8.10 -12.62
N ALA A 77 -8.03 -9.43 -12.49
CA ALA A 77 -7.41 -10.24 -11.45
C ALA A 77 -6.14 -10.89 -12.00
N VAL A 78 -5.04 -10.77 -11.28
CA VAL A 78 -3.78 -11.43 -11.59
C VAL A 78 -3.35 -12.29 -10.40
N GLU A 79 -3.09 -13.58 -10.62
CA GLU A 79 -2.54 -14.43 -9.58
C GLU A 79 -1.08 -14.06 -9.32
N LEU A 80 -0.77 -13.68 -8.09
CA LEU A 80 0.58 -13.30 -7.69
C LEU A 80 0.86 -13.72 -6.24
N ASP A 81 1.81 -14.63 -6.08
CA ASP A 81 2.49 -14.86 -4.82
C ASP A 81 3.80 -14.07 -4.78
N VAL A 82 3.83 -12.98 -4.01
CA VAL A 82 5.04 -12.14 -3.87
C VAL A 82 6.19 -12.88 -3.17
N SER A 83 5.93 -14.02 -2.54
CA SER A 83 6.96 -14.87 -1.94
C SER A 83 7.50 -15.95 -2.90
N ALA A 84 6.98 -16.03 -4.12
CA ALA A 84 7.48 -16.94 -5.14
C ALA A 84 8.88 -16.57 -5.64
N ASN A 85 9.49 -17.42 -6.47
CA ASN A 85 10.76 -17.11 -7.11
C ASN A 85 10.64 -15.96 -8.13
N GLY A 86 11.79 -15.42 -8.56
CA GLY A 86 11.83 -14.26 -9.46
C GLY A 86 11.11 -14.50 -10.78
N ASP A 87 11.27 -15.67 -11.38
CA ASP A 87 10.69 -16.00 -12.69
C ASP A 87 9.14 -16.04 -12.64
N ALA A 88 8.58 -16.60 -11.57
CA ALA A 88 7.13 -16.63 -11.36
C ALA A 88 6.57 -15.21 -11.14
N ILE A 89 7.29 -14.36 -10.38
CA ILE A 89 6.89 -12.95 -10.19
C ILE A 89 7.01 -12.18 -11.50
N GLU A 90 8.07 -12.39 -12.30
CA GLU A 90 8.25 -11.75 -13.60
C GLU A 90 7.11 -12.13 -14.57
N ALA A 91 6.73 -13.40 -14.62
CA ALA A 91 5.61 -13.89 -15.44
C ALA A 91 4.28 -13.21 -15.05
N ALA A 92 3.97 -13.15 -13.74
CA ALA A 92 2.77 -12.48 -13.24
C ALA A 92 2.76 -10.97 -13.53
N VAL A 93 3.90 -10.29 -13.40
CA VAL A 93 4.02 -8.86 -13.76
C VAL A 93 3.86 -8.64 -15.26
N LYS A 94 4.38 -9.55 -16.10
CA LYS A 94 4.18 -9.51 -17.56
C LYS A 94 2.69 -9.66 -17.93
N GLU A 95 1.98 -10.58 -17.29
CA GLU A 95 0.53 -10.74 -17.43
C GLU A 95 -0.20 -9.45 -17.02
N ALA A 96 0.15 -8.90 -15.84
CA ALA A 96 -0.40 -7.65 -15.33
C ALA A 96 -0.20 -6.48 -16.31
N TRP A 97 1.01 -6.33 -16.86
CA TRP A 97 1.29 -5.32 -17.87
C TRP A 97 0.47 -5.50 -19.13
N GLY A 98 0.35 -6.75 -19.61
CA GLY A 98 -0.41 -7.10 -20.81
C GLY A 98 -1.89 -6.79 -20.73
N ALA A 99 -2.48 -6.75 -19.53
CA ALA A 99 -3.92 -6.53 -19.32
C ALA A 99 -4.39 -5.15 -19.85
N PHE A 100 -3.58 -4.10 -19.67
CA PHE A 100 -3.90 -2.74 -20.12
C PHE A 100 -2.76 -2.10 -20.93
N GLY A 101 -1.67 -2.82 -21.20
CA GLY A 101 -0.52 -2.32 -21.95
C GLY A 101 0.33 -1.29 -21.20
N ARG A 102 0.01 -0.98 -19.94
CA ARG A 102 0.72 -0.03 -19.07
C ARG A 102 0.43 -0.24 -17.61
N ILE A 103 1.29 0.25 -16.75
CA ILE A 103 1.07 0.41 -15.31
C ILE A 103 1.62 1.79 -14.93
N ASP A 104 0.75 2.71 -14.52
CA ASP A 104 1.16 4.07 -14.12
C ASP A 104 1.60 4.12 -12.65
N ALA A 105 1.01 3.27 -11.83
CA ALA A 105 1.41 3.16 -10.44
C ALA A 105 1.38 1.71 -9.95
N LEU A 106 2.32 1.40 -9.06
CA LEU A 106 2.38 0.15 -8.31
C LEU A 106 2.20 0.44 -6.82
N VAL A 107 1.22 -0.23 -6.19
CA VAL A 107 1.08 -0.24 -4.74
C VAL A 107 1.51 -1.60 -4.19
N ASN A 108 2.69 -1.66 -3.60
CA ASN A 108 3.19 -2.83 -2.89
C ASN A 108 2.55 -2.88 -1.50
N ASN A 109 1.40 -3.56 -1.39
CA ASN A 109 0.67 -3.69 -0.14
C ASN A 109 0.74 -5.11 0.44
N ALA A 110 1.04 -6.14 -0.36
CA ALA A 110 1.16 -7.50 0.11
C ALA A 110 2.18 -7.61 1.27
N GLY A 111 1.79 -8.29 2.34
CA GLY A 111 2.65 -8.48 3.50
C GLY A 111 2.05 -9.42 4.54
N VAL A 112 2.92 -9.92 5.41
CA VAL A 112 2.56 -10.78 6.56
C VAL A 112 3.19 -10.21 7.82
N ARG A 113 2.53 -10.40 8.96
CA ARG A 113 3.06 -9.99 10.27
C ARG A 113 3.91 -11.06 10.93
N GLY A 114 3.63 -12.32 10.65
CA GLY A 114 4.13 -13.46 11.40
C GLY A 114 3.47 -13.58 12.79
N THR A 115 3.98 -14.50 13.58
CA THR A 115 3.54 -14.73 14.96
C THR A 115 4.31 -13.82 15.93
N VAL A 116 3.89 -13.77 17.18
CA VAL A 116 4.53 -12.97 18.23
C VAL A 116 5.42 -13.90 19.06
N HIS A 117 6.73 -13.77 18.86
CA HIS A 117 7.74 -14.56 19.57
C HIS A 117 8.82 -13.69 20.18
N SER A 118 9.40 -14.14 21.29
CA SER A 118 10.67 -13.61 21.77
C SER A 118 11.74 -13.77 20.68
N PRO A 119 12.73 -12.85 20.58
CA PRO A 119 13.85 -13.03 19.66
C PRO A 119 14.62 -14.36 19.84
N LEU A 120 14.53 -14.95 21.02
CA LEU A 120 15.20 -16.24 21.34
C LEU A 120 14.40 -17.45 20.88
N GLU A 121 13.10 -17.27 20.56
CA GLU A 121 12.17 -18.35 20.18
C GLU A 121 11.70 -18.25 18.74
N LEU A 122 11.95 -17.11 18.08
CA LEU A 122 11.62 -16.92 16.67
C LEU A 122 12.42 -17.90 15.81
N THR A 123 11.74 -18.72 15.03
CA THR A 123 12.40 -19.68 14.14
C THR A 123 13.04 -18.97 12.93
N GLU A 124 14.12 -19.54 12.43
CA GLU A 124 14.77 -19.06 11.21
C GLU A 124 13.81 -19.10 10.01
N GLU A 125 13.01 -20.15 9.88
CA GLU A 125 12.03 -20.30 8.82
C GLU A 125 10.97 -19.17 8.84
N GLU A 126 10.41 -18.85 10.00
CA GLU A 126 9.42 -17.77 10.11
C GLU A 126 10.05 -16.40 9.81
N CYS A 127 11.28 -16.18 10.28
CA CYS A 127 12.04 -14.98 9.95
C CYS A 127 12.23 -14.86 8.43
N HIS A 128 12.75 -15.90 7.78
CA HIS A 128 12.95 -15.94 6.34
C HIS A 128 11.65 -15.73 5.55
N ASN A 129 10.57 -16.40 5.94
CA ASN A 129 9.26 -16.26 5.27
C ASN A 129 8.72 -14.82 5.37
N THR A 130 8.92 -14.17 6.52
CA THR A 130 8.51 -12.76 6.71
C THR A 130 9.33 -11.83 5.81
N PHE A 131 10.64 -11.98 5.78
CA PHE A 131 11.51 -11.19 4.90
C PHE A 131 11.27 -11.49 3.43
N ARG A 132 11.06 -12.74 3.08
CA ARG A 132 10.75 -13.17 1.72
C ARG A 132 9.51 -12.48 1.19
N THR A 133 8.44 -12.43 1.98
CA THR A 133 7.19 -11.79 1.59
C THR A 133 7.30 -10.27 1.60
N ASN A 134 7.70 -9.69 2.75
CA ASN A 134 7.59 -8.25 2.97
C ASN A 134 8.66 -7.42 2.27
N LEU A 135 9.87 -7.96 2.13
CA LEU A 135 11.02 -7.25 1.59
C LEU A 135 11.39 -7.73 0.18
N THR A 136 11.77 -9.02 0.06
CA THR A 136 12.22 -9.56 -1.23
C THR A 136 11.11 -9.50 -2.27
N GLY A 137 9.88 -9.86 -1.89
CA GLY A 137 8.70 -9.77 -2.76
C GLY A 137 8.40 -8.35 -3.21
N THR A 138 8.38 -7.40 -2.27
CA THR A 138 8.22 -5.96 -2.58
C THR A 138 9.27 -5.47 -3.58
N TRP A 139 10.54 -5.83 -3.37
CA TRP A 139 11.61 -5.46 -4.29
C TRP A 139 11.46 -6.13 -5.66
N LEU A 140 11.18 -7.44 -5.73
CA LEU A 140 11.08 -8.17 -7.01
C LEU A 140 9.90 -7.68 -7.85
N VAL A 141 8.72 -7.48 -7.24
CA VAL A 141 7.57 -6.89 -7.96
C VAL A 141 7.92 -5.50 -8.48
N SER A 142 8.51 -4.65 -7.65
CA SER A 142 8.97 -3.32 -8.07
C SER A 142 9.99 -3.39 -9.20
N LYS A 143 10.97 -4.28 -9.09
CA LYS A 143 12.00 -4.49 -10.13
C LYS A 143 11.37 -4.76 -11.49
N TYR A 144 10.44 -5.71 -11.56
CA TYR A 144 9.86 -6.10 -12.84
C TYR A 144 8.88 -5.05 -13.39
N VAL A 145 8.05 -4.43 -12.55
CA VAL A 145 7.18 -3.33 -12.98
C VAL A 145 8.00 -2.13 -13.46
N CYS A 146 9.05 -1.74 -12.72
CA CYS A 146 9.90 -0.60 -13.11
C CYS A 146 10.72 -0.89 -14.38
N LYS A 147 11.11 -2.14 -14.67
CA LYS A 147 11.69 -2.52 -15.96
C LYS A 147 10.74 -2.18 -17.12
N PHE A 148 9.47 -2.57 -17.03
CA PHE A 148 8.46 -2.25 -18.04
C PHE A 148 8.23 -0.74 -18.15
N MET A 149 8.10 -0.01 -17.03
CA MET A 149 7.95 1.45 -17.03
C MET A 149 9.12 2.16 -17.73
N ARG A 150 10.36 1.74 -17.43
CA ARG A 150 11.58 2.26 -18.04
C ARG A 150 11.62 1.99 -19.54
N ASP A 151 11.39 0.74 -19.94
CA ASP A 151 11.48 0.30 -21.34
C ASP A 151 10.40 0.98 -22.20
N ALA A 152 9.24 1.25 -21.63
CA ALA A 152 8.17 2.05 -22.24
C ALA A 152 8.41 3.57 -22.19
N LYS A 153 9.44 4.04 -21.44
CA LYS A 153 9.77 5.48 -21.26
C LYS A 153 8.60 6.31 -20.72
N GLN A 154 7.71 5.71 -19.93
CA GLN A 154 6.50 6.38 -19.45
C GLN A 154 6.65 7.03 -18.06
N GLY A 155 7.72 6.65 -17.30
CA GLY A 155 7.81 6.99 -15.87
C GLY A 155 6.80 6.21 -15.03
N GLY A 156 6.54 6.67 -13.79
CA GLY A 156 5.54 6.04 -12.93
C GLY A 156 5.68 6.37 -11.46
N SER A 157 4.81 5.76 -10.65
CA SER A 157 4.81 5.91 -9.19
C SER A 157 4.79 4.55 -8.49
N VAL A 158 5.77 4.29 -7.63
CA VAL A 158 5.81 3.11 -6.75
C VAL A 158 5.51 3.55 -5.33
N ILE A 159 4.53 2.92 -4.70
CA ILE A 159 4.08 3.20 -3.34
C ILE A 159 4.22 1.93 -2.51
N ASN A 160 5.13 1.94 -1.54
CA ASN A 160 5.36 0.80 -0.66
C ASN A 160 4.56 0.98 0.63
N ILE A 161 3.67 0.04 0.95
CA ILE A 161 2.98 0.02 2.25
C ILE A 161 3.91 -0.59 3.29
N SER A 162 4.55 0.29 4.04
CA SER A 162 5.41 -0.06 5.17
C SER A 162 4.58 -0.23 6.46
N SER A 163 5.06 0.28 7.56
CA SER A 163 4.38 0.32 8.86
C SER A 163 5.11 1.29 9.78
N ILE A 164 4.39 1.89 10.73
CA ILE A 164 5.04 2.59 11.86
C ILE A 164 5.96 1.65 12.65
N ALA A 165 5.72 0.34 12.62
CA ALA A 165 6.60 -0.66 13.25
C ALA A 165 8.04 -0.61 12.71
N GLY A 166 8.24 -0.21 11.46
CA GLY A 166 9.56 -0.01 10.84
C GLY A 166 10.21 1.35 11.13
N LEU A 167 9.62 2.18 12.01
CA LEU A 167 10.14 3.49 12.42
C LEU A 167 10.72 3.44 13.83
N ASN A 168 11.53 4.44 14.18
CA ASN A 168 12.28 4.49 15.46
C ASN A 168 11.38 4.49 16.72
N ARG A 169 10.08 4.72 16.62
CA ARG A 169 9.15 4.80 17.76
C ARG A 169 7.92 3.92 17.63
N GLY A 170 7.93 3.02 16.68
CA GLY A 170 6.82 2.11 16.42
C GLY A 170 7.15 0.64 16.66
N GLN A 171 8.27 0.34 17.32
CA GLN A 171 8.70 -1.03 17.52
C GLN A 171 7.66 -1.86 18.29
N LEU A 172 7.49 -3.09 17.84
CA LEU A 172 6.55 -4.04 18.44
C LEU A 172 7.33 -5.17 19.12
N PRO A 173 7.29 -5.27 20.46
CA PRO A 173 7.85 -6.44 21.14
C PRO A 173 7.27 -7.74 20.57
N GLY A 174 8.11 -8.73 20.36
CA GLY A 174 7.75 -10.01 19.73
C GLY A 174 7.58 -9.97 18.20
N GLY A 175 7.81 -8.82 17.57
CA GLY A 175 7.68 -8.64 16.13
C GLY A 175 9.01 -8.48 15.39
N LEU A 176 10.10 -9.10 15.84
CA LEU A 176 11.46 -8.87 15.30
C LEU A 176 11.50 -8.93 13.76
N ALA A 177 11.03 -10.02 13.15
CA ALA A 177 11.07 -10.20 11.70
C ALA A 177 10.22 -9.14 10.97
N TYR A 178 9.01 -8.89 11.47
CA TYR A 178 8.11 -7.89 10.89
C TYR A 178 8.68 -6.48 10.95
N VAL A 179 9.09 -6.05 12.15
CA VAL A 179 9.68 -4.72 12.41
C VAL A 179 10.89 -4.49 11.51
N SER A 180 11.81 -5.46 11.48
CA SER A 180 13.03 -5.38 10.66
C SER A 180 12.72 -5.35 9.17
N SER A 181 11.77 -6.18 8.69
CA SER A 181 11.36 -6.18 7.29
C SER A 181 10.76 -4.84 6.85
N LYS A 182 9.92 -4.20 7.70
CA LYS A 182 9.31 -2.90 7.38
C LYS A 182 10.32 -1.75 7.47
N GLY A 183 11.31 -1.82 8.38
CA GLY A 183 12.46 -0.91 8.38
C GLY A 183 13.27 -1.02 7.10
N ALA A 184 13.53 -2.24 6.62
CA ALA A 184 14.22 -2.48 5.36
C ALA A 184 13.44 -1.97 4.14
N VAL A 185 12.11 -2.11 4.10
CA VAL A 185 11.25 -1.53 3.04
C VAL A 185 11.41 -0.01 2.97
N ASN A 186 11.53 0.67 4.12
CA ASN A 186 11.78 2.11 4.15
C ASN A 186 13.13 2.49 3.50
N MET A 187 14.17 1.67 3.69
CA MET A 187 15.48 1.90 3.04
C MET A 187 15.44 1.56 1.56
N VAL A 188 14.80 0.45 1.16
CA VAL A 188 14.58 0.11 -0.25
C VAL A 188 13.86 1.25 -0.99
N THR A 189 12.85 1.85 -0.36
CA THR A 189 12.15 3.02 -0.92
C THR A 189 13.11 4.15 -1.28
N LYS A 190 14.00 4.50 -0.37
CA LYS A 190 14.95 5.60 -0.57
C LYS A 190 15.97 5.30 -1.66
N VAL A 191 16.55 4.10 -1.64
CA VAL A 191 17.56 3.70 -2.64
C VAL A 191 16.93 3.62 -4.03
N MET A 192 15.76 2.99 -4.17
CA MET A 192 15.07 2.94 -5.45
C MET A 192 14.65 4.33 -5.96
N ALA A 193 14.26 5.25 -5.08
CA ALA A 193 13.94 6.63 -5.45
C ALA A 193 15.14 7.36 -6.04
N LEU A 194 16.35 7.15 -5.48
CA LEU A 194 17.60 7.72 -5.98
C LEU A 194 17.96 7.16 -7.37
N GLU A 195 17.89 5.84 -7.52
CA GLU A 195 18.36 5.17 -8.74
C GLU A 195 17.38 5.30 -9.90
N LEU A 196 16.06 5.24 -9.64
CA LEU A 196 15.02 5.23 -10.68
C LEU A 196 14.54 6.63 -11.11
N GLY A 197 15.02 7.68 -10.45
CA GLY A 197 14.65 9.06 -10.79
C GLY A 197 15.01 9.46 -12.22
N VAL A 198 16.08 8.90 -12.78
CA VAL A 198 16.50 9.13 -14.19
C VAL A 198 15.47 8.62 -15.18
N ASP A 199 14.70 7.58 -14.81
CA ASP A 199 13.63 7.00 -15.59
C ASP A 199 12.26 7.64 -15.31
N LYS A 200 12.22 8.75 -14.55
CA LYS A 200 11.00 9.43 -14.11
C LYS A 200 10.07 8.53 -13.25
N ILE A 201 10.63 7.56 -12.56
CA ILE A 201 9.89 6.70 -11.64
C ILE A 201 10.10 7.22 -10.22
N ARG A 202 9.01 7.63 -9.59
CA ARG A 202 8.99 8.07 -8.18
C ARG A 202 8.75 6.88 -7.27
N VAL A 203 9.42 6.83 -6.14
CA VAL A 203 9.25 5.74 -5.16
C VAL A 203 9.05 6.36 -3.78
N ASN A 204 7.91 6.11 -3.17
CA ASN A 204 7.57 6.58 -1.83
C ASN A 204 7.05 5.44 -0.97
N SER A 205 7.03 5.60 0.34
CA SER A 205 6.37 4.67 1.23
C SER A 205 5.33 5.35 2.11
N ILE A 206 4.32 4.59 2.50
CA ILE A 206 3.36 4.96 3.52
C ILE A 206 3.57 4.03 4.71
N SER A 207 3.66 4.59 5.91
CA SER A 207 3.79 3.88 7.18
C SER A 207 2.49 4.05 7.97
N PRO A 208 1.51 3.13 7.79
CA PRO A 208 0.27 3.17 8.55
C PRO A 208 0.49 2.87 10.02
N GLY A 209 -0.28 3.53 10.87
CA GLY A 209 -0.52 3.11 12.24
C GLY A 209 -1.40 1.86 12.31
N LEU A 210 -2.15 1.73 13.40
CA LEU A 210 -3.07 0.62 13.56
C LEU A 210 -4.35 0.86 12.75
N PHE A 211 -4.53 0.09 11.67
CA PHE A 211 -5.74 0.05 10.86
C PHE A 211 -6.40 -1.33 10.95
N LYS A 212 -7.75 -1.34 10.87
CA LYS A 212 -8.51 -2.59 10.83
C LYS A 212 -8.22 -3.33 9.52
N SER A 213 -7.75 -4.57 9.65
CA SER A 213 -7.44 -5.48 8.53
C SER A 213 -7.50 -6.92 9.02
N GLU A 214 -7.41 -7.91 8.12
CA GLU A 214 -7.29 -9.32 8.55
C GLU A 214 -6.09 -9.53 9.49
N ILE A 215 -4.98 -8.83 9.26
CA ILE A 215 -3.75 -8.92 10.08
C ILE A 215 -3.97 -8.37 11.50
N THR A 216 -4.81 -7.36 11.67
CA THR A 216 -5.00 -6.64 12.93
C THR A 216 -6.33 -6.95 13.64
N GLN A 217 -7.23 -7.69 12.99
CA GLN A 217 -8.59 -7.92 13.50
C GLN A 217 -8.61 -8.51 14.90
N GLY A 218 -7.82 -9.56 15.16
CA GLY A 218 -7.74 -10.17 16.49
C GLY A 218 -7.13 -9.27 17.56
N LEU A 219 -6.36 -8.25 17.17
CA LEU A 219 -5.78 -7.26 18.07
C LEU A 219 -6.79 -6.14 18.38
N ILE A 220 -7.45 -5.62 17.36
CA ILE A 220 -8.41 -4.50 17.49
C ILE A 220 -9.63 -4.89 18.36
N GLN A 221 -10.01 -6.17 18.39
CA GLN A 221 -11.10 -6.67 19.21
C GLN A 221 -10.78 -6.68 20.72
N LYS A 222 -9.51 -6.50 21.10
CA LYS A 222 -9.12 -6.51 22.51
C LYS A 222 -9.42 -5.16 23.18
N GLU A 223 -10.26 -5.17 24.19
CA GLU A 223 -10.68 -3.97 24.92
C GLU A 223 -9.49 -3.16 25.47
N TRP A 224 -8.45 -3.84 25.98
CA TRP A 224 -7.27 -3.16 26.49
C TRP A 224 -6.57 -2.29 25.43
N LEU A 225 -6.61 -2.71 24.14
CA LEU A 225 -5.99 -1.92 23.07
C LEU A 225 -6.73 -0.60 22.85
N ASN A 226 -8.06 -0.62 22.86
CA ASN A 226 -8.87 0.60 22.76
C ASN A 226 -8.56 1.54 23.92
N ASN A 227 -8.46 1.01 25.15
CA ASN A 227 -8.11 1.79 26.33
C ASN A 227 -6.70 2.41 26.20
N VAL A 228 -5.73 1.66 25.68
CA VAL A 228 -4.37 2.18 25.43
C VAL A 228 -4.41 3.23 24.33
N ALA A 229 -5.06 2.97 23.20
CA ALA A 229 -5.15 3.91 22.08
C ALA A 229 -5.77 5.25 22.53
N MET A 230 -6.87 5.21 23.29
CA MET A 230 -7.53 6.41 23.81
C MET A 230 -6.67 7.22 24.78
N ARG A 231 -5.64 6.62 25.39
CA ARG A 231 -4.73 7.28 26.33
C ARG A 231 -3.43 7.75 25.70
N THR A 232 -2.92 7.03 24.69
CA THR A 232 -1.55 7.23 24.18
C THR A 232 -1.51 7.82 22.76
N ILE A 233 -2.52 7.57 21.93
CA ILE A 233 -2.57 8.13 20.57
C ILE A 233 -3.10 9.57 20.65
N PRO A 234 -2.38 10.57 20.12
CA PRO A 234 -2.78 11.99 20.19
C PRO A 234 -4.20 12.26 19.69
N LEU A 235 -4.61 11.70 18.55
CA LEU A 235 -5.97 11.87 18.01
C LEU A 235 -7.01 10.92 18.65
N ARG A 236 -6.64 10.18 19.70
CA ARG A 236 -7.55 9.30 20.46
C ARG A 236 -8.32 8.29 19.62
N THR A 237 -7.72 7.82 18.53
CA THR A 237 -8.36 6.91 17.59
C THR A 237 -7.35 5.96 16.97
N HIS A 238 -7.84 4.90 16.37
CA HIS A 238 -7.13 4.07 15.41
C HIS A 238 -7.91 4.05 14.08
N GLY A 239 -7.27 3.64 12.98
CA GLY A 239 -7.90 3.56 11.66
C GLY A 239 -8.94 2.44 11.59
N ASN A 240 -10.20 2.79 11.33
CA ASN A 240 -11.29 1.81 11.16
C ASN A 240 -11.26 1.16 9.77
N SER A 241 -10.89 1.92 8.73
CA SER A 241 -10.71 1.48 7.35
C SER A 241 -9.56 2.26 6.71
N ALA A 242 -9.08 1.80 5.57
CA ALA A 242 -8.08 2.55 4.80
C ALA A 242 -8.66 3.81 4.17
N ASP A 243 -9.95 3.83 3.85
CA ASP A 243 -10.66 4.96 3.23
C ASP A 243 -11.32 5.84 4.33
N PRO A 244 -11.14 7.18 4.29
CA PRO A 244 -10.26 7.95 3.37
C PRO A 244 -8.82 8.12 3.86
N ALA A 245 -8.48 7.65 5.04
CA ALA A 245 -7.24 8.01 5.73
C ALA A 245 -5.95 7.66 4.96
N LEU A 246 -5.91 6.49 4.31
CA LEU A 246 -4.77 6.06 3.50
C LEU A 246 -5.00 6.32 2.02
N THR A 247 -6.23 6.15 1.54
CA THR A 247 -6.54 6.23 0.10
C THR A 247 -6.26 7.62 -0.45
N SER A 248 -6.54 8.69 0.31
CA SER A 248 -6.24 10.07 -0.10
C SER A 248 -4.74 10.30 -0.33
N VAL A 249 -3.88 9.77 0.52
CA VAL A 249 -2.42 9.86 0.36
C VAL A 249 -1.96 9.05 -0.86
N VAL A 250 -2.53 7.86 -1.07
CA VAL A 250 -2.23 7.02 -2.23
C VAL A 250 -2.65 7.73 -3.52
N ARG A 251 -3.85 8.30 -3.59
CA ARG A 251 -4.32 9.09 -4.74
C ARG A 251 -3.37 10.24 -5.05
N TYR A 252 -2.98 11.02 -4.04
CA TYR A 252 -2.01 12.11 -4.21
C TYR A 252 -0.69 11.61 -4.79
N LEU A 253 -0.16 10.49 -4.29
CA LEU A 253 1.11 9.93 -4.76
C LEU A 253 1.02 9.31 -6.17
N ILE A 254 -0.16 8.93 -6.63
CA ILE A 254 -0.41 8.48 -8.00
C ILE A 254 -0.51 9.67 -8.95
N HIS A 255 -1.18 10.74 -8.54
CA HIS A 255 -1.45 11.92 -9.36
C HIS A 255 -0.18 12.68 -9.71
N ASP A 256 -0.17 13.34 -10.87
CA ASP A 256 0.99 14.09 -11.39
C ASP A 256 1.33 15.33 -10.54
N SER A 257 0.40 15.85 -9.70
CA SER A 257 0.71 16.90 -8.73
C SER A 257 1.77 16.51 -7.70
N SER A 258 2.08 15.23 -7.56
CA SER A 258 3.17 14.73 -6.72
C SER A 258 4.48 14.47 -7.49
N GLU A 259 4.66 15.06 -8.68
CA GLU A 259 5.85 14.84 -9.54
C GLU A 259 7.17 15.17 -8.84
N TYR A 260 7.17 16.07 -7.87
CA TYR A 260 8.34 16.46 -7.09
C TYR A 260 8.51 15.68 -5.78
N VAL A 261 7.71 14.62 -5.57
CA VAL A 261 7.69 13.83 -4.33
C VAL A 261 8.24 12.44 -4.59
N SER A 262 9.49 12.18 -4.18
CA SER A 262 10.14 10.87 -4.26
C SER A 262 11.06 10.64 -3.07
N GLY A 263 11.20 9.40 -2.60
CA GLY A 263 12.05 9.01 -1.47
C GLY A 263 11.45 9.30 -0.09
N ASN A 264 10.17 9.72 -0.02
CA ASN A 264 9.53 10.11 1.22
C ASN A 264 8.87 8.93 1.95
N LEU A 265 8.80 9.06 3.28
CA LEU A 265 8.12 8.16 4.19
C LEU A 265 6.93 8.89 4.80
N PHE A 266 5.72 8.62 4.33
CA PHE A 266 4.48 9.24 4.82
C PHE A 266 3.96 8.47 6.02
N ILE A 267 3.92 9.10 7.18
CA ILE A 267 3.41 8.50 8.41
C ILE A 267 1.93 8.85 8.54
N VAL A 268 1.06 7.83 8.66
CA VAL A 268 -0.39 7.97 8.80
C VAL A 268 -0.84 7.16 10.01
N ASP A 269 -0.74 7.75 11.20
CA ASP A 269 -0.81 7.02 12.47
C ASP A 269 -1.53 7.76 13.62
N ALA A 270 -2.27 8.81 13.31
CA ALA A 270 -2.95 9.65 14.32
C ALA A 270 -1.98 10.25 15.36
N GLY A 271 -0.69 10.38 15.01
CA GLY A 271 0.35 10.90 15.87
C GLY A 271 0.98 9.88 16.83
N ALA A 272 0.66 8.59 16.70
CA ALA A 272 1.12 7.54 17.63
C ALA A 272 2.65 7.46 17.77
N THR A 273 3.42 7.80 16.72
CA THR A 273 4.89 7.78 16.75
C THR A 273 5.54 9.12 17.04
N LEU A 274 4.78 10.17 17.36
CA LEU A 274 5.36 11.47 17.73
C LEU A 274 6.23 11.35 19.00
N PRO A 275 7.37 12.09 19.07
CA PRO A 275 8.17 12.13 20.28
C PRO A 275 7.43 12.85 21.39
N GLY A 276 7.43 12.29 22.57
CA GLY A 276 6.84 12.90 23.75
C GLY A 276 6.25 11.87 24.72
N VAL A 277 6.13 12.24 25.95
CA VAL A 277 5.31 11.51 26.93
C VAL A 277 3.94 12.19 26.92
N PRO A 278 2.86 11.49 26.57
CA PRO A 278 1.54 12.10 26.63
C PRO A 278 1.19 12.41 28.08
N ILE A 279 1.29 13.66 28.47
CA ILE A 279 0.84 14.12 29.80
C ILE A 279 -0.61 14.57 29.64
N PHE A 280 -1.51 13.60 29.53
CA PHE A 280 -2.95 13.89 29.36
C PHE A 280 -3.72 13.95 30.67
N SER A 281 -3.05 13.76 31.82
CA SER A 281 -3.71 13.75 33.13
C SER A 281 -4.16 15.14 33.58
N SER A 282 -3.76 16.19 32.90
CA SER A 282 -4.06 17.59 33.27
C SER A 282 -4.92 18.34 32.24
N LEU A 283 -5.44 17.64 31.22
CA LEU A 283 -6.30 18.23 30.19
C LEU A 283 -7.72 17.67 30.30
#